data_414712315229e59b710e86470bfb2d5c
#
_entry.id   414712315229e59b710e86470bfb2d5c
#
_cell.length_a   1.000
_cell.length_b   1.000
_cell.length_c   1.000
_cell.angle_alpha   90.00
_cell.angle_beta   90.00
_cell.angle_gamma   90.00
#
_symmetry.space_group_name_H-M   'P 1'
#
loop_
_entity.id
_entity.type
_entity.pdbx_description
1 polymer ?
#
loop_
_entity_poly.entity_id
_entity_poly.type
_entity_poly.pdbx_seq_one_letter_code
_entity_poly.pdbx_strand_id
1 'polypeptide(L)'
;MNRSMLLFCSIALSTLSTTASSQSFLSQYKGLPYHDTRYQGGPQKIPGRVLCAYYDLGGEGVAYHDSDPENHGSGELNPADGTYLNEFRIHEGVDTSYTKFERKPTQIDDNPFDKMVPPRDLPYVGWTEPGEWFNITVDAPHAGTYIADFLYTSNHGATVSIDVNGKDAAGPLQVQTTYDPADHVAWRQWHHWNLAANFFKIRLNKGRNVLTVHILTGGAMNLAYFEFKQGH
;
A
#
# COMPACT_ATOMS: atom_id res chain seq x y z
N MET A 1 -38.19 -31.69 -32.35
CA MET A 1 -38.75 -31.53 -30.98
C MET A 1 -37.68 -30.91 -30.08
N ASN A 2 -37.98 -29.78 -29.49
CA ASN A 2 -37.11 -28.79 -28.86
C ASN A 2 -36.40 -29.29 -27.58
N ARG A 3 -35.09 -29.13 -27.55
CA ARG A 3 -34.33 -28.97 -26.31
C ARG A 3 -33.28 -27.91 -26.52
N SER A 4 -33.64 -26.69 -26.27
CA SER A 4 -32.67 -25.58 -26.15
C SER A 4 -33.35 -24.42 -25.44
N MET A 5 -33.30 -24.44 -24.10
CA MET A 5 -33.58 -23.28 -23.28
C MET A 5 -33.35 -23.61 -21.80
N LEU A 6 -32.12 -23.45 -21.32
CA LEU A 6 -31.80 -23.36 -19.89
C LEU A 6 -30.29 -23.21 -19.71
N LEU A 7 -29.71 -22.08 -20.12
CA LEU A 7 -28.32 -21.77 -19.77
C LEU A 7 -28.02 -20.26 -19.75
N PHE A 8 -28.93 -19.40 -19.30
CA PHE A 8 -28.67 -17.96 -19.25
C PHE A 8 -28.92 -17.29 -17.88
N CYS A 9 -29.24 -18.06 -16.83
CA CYS A 9 -29.62 -17.46 -15.54
C CYS A 9 -28.51 -17.41 -14.48
N SER A 10 -27.39 -18.11 -14.65
CA SER A 10 -26.39 -18.26 -13.58
C SER A 10 -25.33 -17.16 -13.50
N ILE A 11 -25.08 -16.44 -14.58
CA ILE A 11 -24.01 -15.42 -14.64
C ILE A 11 -24.45 -14.06 -14.08
N ALA A 12 -25.76 -13.74 -14.20
CA ALA A 12 -26.28 -12.46 -13.69
C ALA A 12 -26.39 -12.41 -12.13
N LEU A 13 -26.56 -13.56 -11.49
CA LEU A 13 -26.75 -13.63 -10.03
C LEU A 13 -25.43 -13.39 -9.24
N SER A 14 -24.29 -13.81 -9.78
CA SER A 14 -23.01 -13.65 -9.10
C SER A 14 -22.48 -12.21 -9.16
N THR A 15 -22.76 -11.49 -10.22
CA THR A 15 -22.35 -10.07 -10.37
C THR A 15 -23.19 -9.13 -9.51
N LEU A 16 -24.46 -9.39 -9.31
CA LEU A 16 -25.35 -8.63 -8.44
C LEU A 16 -24.97 -8.76 -6.96
N SER A 17 -24.56 -9.93 -6.52
CA SER A 17 -24.15 -10.17 -5.12
C SER A 17 -22.85 -9.45 -4.76
N THR A 18 -21.89 -9.34 -5.69
CA THR A 18 -20.62 -8.68 -5.45
C THR A 18 -20.75 -7.16 -5.40
N THR A 19 -21.58 -6.56 -6.23
CA THR A 19 -21.82 -5.11 -6.22
C THR A 19 -22.58 -4.66 -4.97
N ALA A 20 -23.58 -5.39 -4.54
CA ALA A 20 -24.35 -5.08 -3.32
C ALA A 20 -23.47 -5.11 -2.05
N SER A 21 -22.58 -6.10 -1.91
CA SER A 21 -21.67 -6.21 -0.77
C SER A 21 -20.60 -5.10 -0.76
N SER A 22 -20.06 -4.72 -1.91
CA SER A 22 -19.10 -3.62 -2.05
C SER A 22 -19.72 -2.26 -1.69
N GLN A 23 -20.94 -1.99 -2.13
CA GLN A 23 -21.68 -0.79 -1.75
C GLN A 23 -22.00 -0.75 -0.25
N SER A 24 -22.33 -1.89 0.36
CA SER A 24 -22.54 -2.01 1.80
C SER A 24 -21.28 -1.66 2.58
N PHE A 25 -20.10 -2.16 2.18
CA PHE A 25 -18.85 -1.80 2.83
C PHE A 25 -18.58 -0.29 2.77
N LEU A 26 -18.63 0.30 1.57
CA LEU A 26 -18.34 1.72 1.38
C LEU A 26 -19.29 2.65 2.15
N SER A 27 -20.56 2.25 2.36
CA SER A 27 -21.51 3.02 3.13
C SER A 27 -21.28 2.94 4.65
N GLN A 28 -20.58 1.92 5.12
CA GLN A 28 -20.27 1.70 6.54
C GLN A 28 -18.85 2.16 6.91
N TYR A 29 -17.96 2.24 5.93
CA TYR A 29 -16.59 2.65 6.15
C TYR A 29 -16.51 4.06 6.70
N LYS A 30 -15.81 4.25 7.82
CA LYS A 30 -15.69 5.52 8.56
C LYS A 30 -14.40 6.27 8.29
N GLY A 31 -13.44 5.62 7.63
CA GLY A 31 -12.20 6.29 7.22
C GLY A 31 -12.45 7.36 6.15
N LEU A 32 -11.59 8.34 6.11
CA LEU A 32 -11.61 9.43 5.14
C LEU A 32 -10.34 9.36 4.28
N PRO A 33 -10.43 9.65 2.98
CA PRO A 33 -9.24 9.75 2.15
C PRO A 33 -8.22 10.70 2.78
N TYR A 34 -6.94 10.29 2.74
CA TYR A 34 -5.87 11.12 3.29
C TYR A 34 -5.87 12.53 2.70
N HIS A 35 -5.71 13.52 3.55
CA HIS A 35 -5.47 14.90 3.19
C HIS A 35 -4.77 15.63 4.34
N ASP A 36 -3.93 16.58 4.00
CA ASP A 36 -3.28 17.49 4.94
C ASP A 36 -3.06 18.86 4.30
N THR A 37 -2.17 19.67 4.88
CA THR A 37 -1.85 21.00 4.35
C THR A 37 -1.10 20.98 3.02
N ARG A 38 -0.43 19.90 2.66
CA ARG A 38 0.33 19.70 1.41
C ARG A 38 -0.41 18.85 0.39
N TYR A 39 -1.08 17.79 0.85
CA TYR A 39 -1.86 16.91 0.00
C TYR A 39 -3.37 17.13 0.23
N GLN A 40 -4.02 17.74 -0.73
CA GLN A 40 -5.47 18.04 -0.66
C GLN A 40 -6.28 17.28 -1.72
N GLY A 41 -5.69 16.25 -2.33
CA GLY A 41 -6.28 15.54 -3.47
C GLY A 41 -7.44 14.62 -3.13
N GLY A 42 -7.67 14.30 -1.85
CA GLY A 42 -8.65 13.30 -1.43
C GLY A 42 -8.30 11.89 -1.93
N PRO A 43 -9.26 11.11 -2.47
CA PRO A 43 -8.97 9.77 -2.99
C PRO A 43 -7.84 9.76 -4.00
N GLN A 44 -6.86 8.87 -3.82
CA GLN A 44 -5.74 8.75 -4.75
C GLN A 44 -6.23 8.23 -6.11
N LYS A 45 -5.71 8.74 -7.20
CA LYS A 45 -6.24 8.45 -8.55
C LYS A 45 -5.59 7.22 -9.17
N ILE A 46 -6.43 6.37 -9.74
CA ILE A 46 -6.04 5.19 -10.53
C ILE A 46 -6.58 5.37 -11.97
N PRO A 47 -5.81 5.10 -13.03
CA PRO A 47 -4.39 4.70 -13.06
C PRO A 47 -3.46 5.77 -12.50
N GLY A 48 -2.29 5.35 -12.00
CA GLY A 48 -1.27 6.21 -11.43
C GLY A 48 -0.72 5.67 -10.14
N ARG A 49 0.09 6.49 -9.48
CA ARG A 49 0.77 6.13 -8.26
C ARG A 49 -0.13 6.31 -7.04
N VAL A 50 -0.20 5.26 -6.22
CA VAL A 50 -0.92 5.22 -4.94
C VAL A 50 0.12 5.06 -3.82
N LEU A 51 0.35 6.12 -3.04
CA LEU A 51 1.33 6.15 -1.97
C LEU A 51 0.81 5.40 -0.74
N CYS A 52 1.58 4.46 -0.21
CA CYS A 52 1.20 3.68 0.97
C CYS A 52 1.08 4.57 2.22
N ALA A 53 2.00 5.52 2.41
CA ALA A 53 1.97 6.45 3.54
C ALA A 53 0.78 7.44 3.51
N TYR A 54 0.08 7.56 2.37
CA TYR A 54 -1.17 8.32 2.27
C TYR A 54 -2.39 7.42 2.51
N TYR A 55 -2.27 6.48 3.48
CA TYR A 55 -3.39 5.70 3.97
C TYR A 55 -4.44 6.61 4.62
N ASP A 56 -5.68 6.14 4.71
CA ASP A 56 -6.83 6.93 5.13
C ASP A 56 -6.67 7.52 6.54
N LEU A 57 -7.44 8.55 6.84
CA LEU A 57 -7.64 9.09 8.17
C LEU A 57 -8.80 8.36 8.85
N GLY A 58 -8.72 8.23 10.18
CA GLY A 58 -9.78 7.56 10.97
C GLY A 58 -9.24 6.85 12.20
N GLY A 59 -7.92 6.71 12.29
CA GLY A 59 -7.24 6.12 13.43
C GLY A 59 -7.28 4.60 13.46
N GLU A 60 -6.77 4.07 14.56
CA GLU A 60 -6.66 2.64 14.86
C GLU A 60 -8.03 1.93 14.76
N GLY A 61 -8.05 0.75 14.15
CA GLY A 61 -9.25 -0.07 13.96
C GLY A 61 -10.22 0.44 12.88
N VAL A 62 -9.94 1.61 12.27
CA VAL A 62 -10.76 2.19 11.20
C VAL A 62 -9.94 2.38 9.93
N ALA A 63 -8.86 3.13 10.00
CA ALA A 63 -7.99 3.43 8.87
C ALA A 63 -6.78 2.49 8.82
N TYR A 64 -6.38 1.99 9.95
CA TYR A 64 -5.25 1.07 10.10
C TYR A 64 -5.37 0.23 11.37
N HIS A 65 -4.53 -0.77 11.49
CA HIS A 65 -4.17 -1.48 12.71
C HIS A 65 -2.65 -1.62 12.74
N ASP A 66 -2.08 -1.17 13.84
CA ASP A 66 -0.66 -1.31 14.12
C ASP A 66 -0.44 -2.15 15.38
N SER A 67 0.69 -2.84 15.47
CA SER A 67 1.03 -3.72 16.60
C SER A 67 1.35 -2.95 17.87
N ASP A 68 1.74 -1.68 17.75
CA ASP A 68 1.90 -0.76 18.88
C ASP A 68 1.39 0.67 18.55
N PRO A 69 1.20 1.52 19.56
CA PRO A 69 0.62 2.85 19.35
C PRO A 69 1.64 3.94 18.98
N GLU A 70 2.93 3.64 18.90
CA GLU A 70 4.00 4.62 18.72
C GLU A 70 4.56 4.55 17.30
N ASN A 71 4.85 5.71 16.69
CA ASN A 71 5.49 5.81 15.39
C ASN A 71 7.01 5.87 15.56
N HIS A 72 7.70 4.77 15.30
CA HIS A 72 9.16 4.66 15.44
C HIS A 72 9.95 5.37 14.32
N GLY A 73 9.27 5.79 13.28
CA GLY A 73 9.87 6.56 12.19
C GLY A 73 9.77 8.06 12.41
N SER A 74 8.58 8.64 12.29
CA SER A 74 8.34 10.05 12.51
C SER A 74 8.34 10.38 14.00
N GLY A 75 9.15 11.36 14.39
CA GLY A 75 9.32 11.78 15.79
C GLY A 75 10.39 11.02 16.55
N GLU A 76 10.77 9.81 16.15
CA GLU A 76 11.82 9.01 16.78
C GLU A 76 13.07 8.91 15.88
N LEU A 77 13.06 8.05 14.84
CA LEU A 77 14.17 8.00 13.88
C LEU A 77 14.36 9.33 13.14
N ASN A 78 13.26 10.00 12.81
CA ASN A 78 13.23 11.35 12.26
C ASN A 78 12.81 12.30 13.38
N PRO A 79 13.74 12.94 14.11
CA PRO A 79 13.40 13.73 15.29
C PRO A 79 12.41 14.85 14.99
N ALA A 80 11.43 15.06 15.85
CA ALA A 80 10.48 16.16 15.75
C ALA A 80 11.21 17.50 15.82
N ASP A 81 11.22 18.23 14.72
CA ASP A 81 11.94 19.50 14.57
C ASP A 81 11.10 20.59 13.87
N GLY A 82 9.80 20.36 13.72
CA GLY A 82 8.87 21.22 13.01
C GLY A 82 8.88 21.03 11.48
N THR A 83 9.70 20.12 10.95
CA THR A 83 9.68 19.85 9.51
C THR A 83 8.60 18.81 9.16
N TYR A 84 7.96 19.03 8.01
CA TYR A 84 6.85 18.22 7.57
C TYR A 84 7.16 16.73 7.50
N LEU A 85 8.32 16.34 6.96
CA LEU A 85 8.65 14.92 6.77
C LEU A 85 9.07 14.24 8.06
N ASN A 86 9.74 14.95 8.98
CA ASN A 86 10.11 14.39 10.28
C ASN A 86 8.90 14.19 11.20
N GLU A 87 7.84 14.97 10.98
CA GLU A 87 6.61 14.92 11.78
C GLU A 87 5.41 14.36 11.00
N PHE A 88 5.66 13.74 9.84
CA PHE A 88 4.60 13.18 9.00
C PHE A 88 3.85 12.08 9.75
N ARG A 89 2.56 12.31 10.04
CA ARG A 89 1.66 11.39 10.79
C ARG A 89 2.18 10.97 12.18
N ILE A 90 2.97 11.82 12.82
CA ILE A 90 3.69 11.57 14.10
C ILE A 90 2.78 11.10 15.27
N HIS A 91 1.48 11.33 15.21
CA HIS A 91 0.52 10.99 16.27
C HIS A 91 -0.30 9.72 15.96
N GLU A 92 0.12 8.96 14.97
CA GLU A 92 -0.52 7.71 14.56
C GLU A 92 0.42 6.52 14.83
N GLY A 93 -0.11 5.32 15.08
CA GLY A 93 0.70 4.13 15.37
C GLY A 93 1.51 3.66 14.17
N VAL A 94 0.97 3.78 12.94
CA VAL A 94 1.69 3.30 11.75
C VAL A 94 3.04 3.98 11.60
N ASP A 95 4.08 3.19 11.57
CA ASP A 95 5.45 3.65 11.37
C ASP A 95 5.64 4.28 9.99
N THR A 96 6.04 5.53 9.97
CA THR A 96 6.27 6.27 8.73
C THR A 96 7.65 6.90 8.69
N SER A 97 8.29 6.84 7.54
CA SER A 97 9.53 7.54 7.28
C SER A 97 9.53 8.06 5.83
N TYR A 98 10.63 8.56 5.36
CA TYR A 98 10.77 9.05 3.99
C TYR A 98 12.15 8.73 3.43
N THR A 99 12.27 8.67 2.10
CA THR A 99 13.51 8.39 1.41
C THR A 99 14.50 9.54 1.53
N LYS A 100 15.75 9.22 1.88
CA LYS A 100 16.84 10.17 2.14
C LYS A 100 18.02 9.87 1.24
N PHE A 101 18.51 10.90 0.58
CA PHE A 101 19.71 10.82 -0.25
C PHE A 101 20.83 11.59 0.45
N GLU A 102 21.82 10.86 0.91
CA GLU A 102 22.97 11.47 1.56
C GLU A 102 24.19 11.48 0.65
N ARG A 103 25.15 12.32 0.98
CA ARG A 103 26.43 12.35 0.26
C ARG A 103 27.28 11.15 0.68
N LYS A 104 28.07 10.62 -0.28
CA LYS A 104 29.04 9.54 0.02
C LYS A 104 29.85 9.85 1.29
N PRO A 105 30.17 8.82 2.13
CA PRO A 105 30.03 7.39 1.83
C PRO A 105 28.71 6.75 2.31
N THR A 106 27.80 7.50 2.94
CA THR A 106 26.61 6.97 3.62
C THR A 106 25.34 7.14 2.80
N GLN A 107 25.35 6.66 1.56
CA GLN A 107 24.13 6.61 0.73
C GLN A 107 23.08 5.73 1.39
N ILE A 108 21.86 6.28 1.61
CA ILE A 108 20.74 5.55 2.22
C ILE A 108 19.85 4.97 1.12
N ASP A 109 19.02 5.79 0.49
CA ASP A 109 17.99 5.38 -0.47
C ASP A 109 18.40 5.67 -1.93
N ASP A 110 19.65 5.98 -2.18
CA ASP A 110 20.28 6.10 -3.48
C ASP A 110 21.59 5.28 -3.53
N ASN A 111 21.56 4.14 -2.87
CA ASN A 111 22.73 3.28 -2.69
C ASN A 111 22.95 2.32 -3.90
N PRO A 112 24.16 1.74 -4.03
CA PRO A 112 24.49 0.90 -5.20
C PRO A 112 23.76 -0.46 -5.23
N PHE A 113 23.01 -0.83 -4.20
CA PHE A 113 22.24 -2.08 -4.12
C PHE A 113 20.78 -1.90 -4.53
N ASP A 114 20.35 -0.65 -4.77
CA ASP A 114 19.02 -0.37 -5.28
C ASP A 114 18.84 -0.93 -6.70
N LYS A 115 17.76 -1.69 -6.91
CA LYS A 115 17.30 -2.09 -8.24
C LYS A 115 16.45 -1.00 -8.89
N MET A 116 15.88 -0.13 -8.07
CA MET A 116 15.13 1.05 -8.47
C MET A 116 15.40 2.16 -7.45
N VAL A 117 16.08 3.22 -7.85
CA VAL A 117 16.26 4.39 -6.99
C VAL A 117 14.92 5.10 -6.82
N PRO A 118 14.40 5.22 -5.57
CA PRO A 118 13.13 5.88 -5.32
C PRO A 118 13.22 7.40 -5.55
N PRO A 119 12.09 8.11 -5.71
CA PRO A 119 12.11 9.57 -5.59
C PRO A 119 12.65 10.00 -4.22
N ARG A 120 13.39 11.11 -4.17
CA ARG A 120 13.82 11.73 -2.91
C ARG A 120 12.61 12.27 -2.14
N ASP A 121 12.68 12.27 -0.81
CA ASP A 121 11.65 12.83 0.08
C ASP A 121 10.27 12.15 -0.09
N LEU A 122 10.27 10.89 -0.48
CA LEU A 122 9.06 10.08 -0.66
C LEU A 122 8.66 9.44 0.67
N PRO A 123 7.50 9.77 1.24
CA PRO A 123 7.00 9.09 2.44
C PRO A 123 6.70 7.61 2.15
N TYR A 124 6.97 6.75 3.14
CA TYR A 124 6.67 5.32 3.08
C TYR A 124 6.19 4.81 4.45
N VAL A 125 5.45 3.70 4.44
CA VAL A 125 5.15 2.90 5.64
C VAL A 125 6.34 1.98 5.87
N GLY A 126 6.87 1.94 7.09
CA GLY A 126 8.04 1.13 7.45
C GLY A 126 7.77 0.19 8.64
N TRP A 127 8.79 -0.49 9.09
CA TRP A 127 8.81 -1.37 10.28
C TRP A 127 7.66 -2.36 10.40
N THR A 128 6.99 -2.68 9.31
CA THR A 128 5.77 -3.48 9.28
C THR A 128 5.89 -4.82 9.99
N GLU A 129 4.84 -5.24 10.69
CA GLU A 129 4.74 -6.51 11.40
C GLU A 129 3.53 -7.36 10.93
N PRO A 130 3.59 -8.70 11.13
CA PRO A 130 2.45 -9.56 10.80
C PRO A 130 1.21 -9.23 11.62
N GLY A 131 0.05 -9.11 10.94
CA GLY A 131 -1.24 -8.75 11.54
C GLY A 131 -1.63 -7.29 11.27
N GLU A 132 -0.68 -6.44 10.95
CA GLU A 132 -0.93 -5.04 10.62
C GLU A 132 -1.65 -4.90 9.27
N TRP A 133 -2.40 -3.81 9.16
CA TRP A 133 -3.06 -3.43 7.92
C TRP A 133 -3.34 -1.93 7.86
N PHE A 134 -3.48 -1.40 6.66
CA PHE A 134 -3.93 -0.03 6.45
C PHE A 134 -4.82 0.09 5.20
N ASN A 135 -5.73 1.05 5.25
CA ASN A 135 -6.71 1.33 4.20
C ASN A 135 -6.27 2.52 3.35
N ILE A 136 -6.47 2.41 2.05
CA ILE A 136 -6.23 3.51 1.11
C ILE A 136 -7.47 3.70 0.24
N THR A 137 -8.09 4.87 0.33
CA THR A 137 -9.18 5.23 -0.58
C THR A 137 -8.64 5.68 -1.93
N VAL A 138 -9.10 5.02 -2.98
CA VAL A 138 -8.74 5.32 -4.38
C VAL A 138 -9.97 5.64 -5.22
N ASP A 139 -9.77 6.34 -6.35
CA ASP A 139 -10.82 6.67 -7.31
C ASP A 139 -10.42 6.19 -8.71
N ALA A 140 -11.21 5.27 -9.27
CA ALA A 140 -11.00 4.68 -10.58
C ALA A 140 -12.02 5.25 -11.60
N PRO A 141 -11.59 5.78 -12.76
CA PRO A 141 -12.48 6.41 -13.72
C PRO A 141 -13.42 5.40 -14.42
N HIS A 142 -13.01 4.14 -14.45
CA HIS A 142 -13.76 3.04 -15.06
C HIS A 142 -13.75 1.81 -14.17
N ALA A 143 -14.84 1.05 -14.18
CA ALA A 143 -14.84 -0.30 -13.64
C ALA A 143 -13.98 -1.21 -14.53
N GLY A 144 -13.18 -2.06 -13.94
CA GLY A 144 -12.33 -2.96 -14.72
C GLY A 144 -11.21 -3.57 -13.91
N THR A 145 -10.31 -4.20 -14.62
CA THR A 145 -9.10 -4.79 -14.07
C THR A 145 -7.97 -3.79 -14.06
N TYR A 146 -7.24 -3.75 -12.96
CA TYR A 146 -6.03 -2.94 -12.80
C TYR A 146 -4.88 -3.81 -12.33
N ILE A 147 -3.69 -3.51 -12.82
CA ILE A 147 -2.45 -4.21 -12.46
C ILE A 147 -1.55 -3.20 -11.75
N ALA A 148 -0.93 -3.60 -10.67
CA ALA A 148 -0.04 -2.75 -9.89
C ALA A 148 1.39 -3.26 -9.91
N ASP A 149 2.33 -2.36 -10.11
CA ASP A 149 3.73 -2.54 -9.76
C ASP A 149 3.90 -2.07 -8.31
N PHE A 150 4.89 -2.58 -7.56
CA PHE A 150 5.09 -2.27 -6.15
C PHE A 150 6.53 -1.85 -5.86
N LEU A 151 6.72 -0.62 -5.36
CA LEU A 151 8.02 -0.14 -4.88
C LEU A 151 8.14 -0.39 -3.39
N TYR A 152 9.17 -1.14 -3.00
CA TYR A 152 9.35 -1.61 -1.62
C TYR A 152 10.82 -1.91 -1.29
N THR A 153 11.08 -2.10 0.01
CA THR A 153 12.24 -2.86 0.51
C THR A 153 11.76 -3.96 1.44
N SER A 154 12.49 -5.07 1.54
CA SER A 154 12.18 -6.17 2.45
C SER A 154 13.44 -6.94 2.80
N ASN A 155 13.94 -6.78 4.03
CA ASN A 155 15.17 -7.45 4.43
C ASN A 155 15.03 -8.99 4.47
N HIS A 156 13.86 -9.52 4.84
CA HIS A 156 13.67 -10.96 5.05
C HIS A 156 12.66 -11.62 4.08
N GLY A 157 12.01 -10.82 3.25
CA GLY A 157 10.82 -11.27 2.52
C GLY A 157 9.59 -11.30 3.41
N ALA A 158 8.42 -11.27 2.79
CA ALA A 158 7.14 -11.24 3.49
C ALA A 158 6.02 -11.82 2.63
N THR A 159 4.83 -11.90 3.21
CA THR A 159 3.60 -12.22 2.49
C THR A 159 2.56 -11.14 2.82
N VAL A 160 1.93 -10.59 1.79
CA VAL A 160 0.87 -9.58 1.93
C VAL A 160 -0.40 -10.01 1.21
N SER A 161 -1.53 -9.38 1.50
CA SER A 161 -2.75 -9.48 0.68
C SER A 161 -3.41 -8.12 0.50
N ILE A 162 -4.25 -8.03 -0.51
CA ILE A 162 -4.99 -6.82 -0.86
C ILE A 162 -6.48 -7.12 -0.88
N ASP A 163 -7.24 -6.44 -0.02
CA ASP A 163 -8.68 -6.42 -0.12
C ASP A 163 -9.15 -5.25 -0.99
N VAL A 164 -10.31 -5.40 -1.60
CA VAL A 164 -11.04 -4.31 -2.26
C VAL A 164 -12.43 -4.23 -1.66
N ASN A 165 -12.74 -3.08 -1.05
CA ASN A 165 -14.03 -2.85 -0.41
C ASN A 165 -14.40 -3.96 0.59
N GLY A 166 -13.43 -4.34 1.45
CA GLY A 166 -13.57 -5.34 2.50
C GLY A 166 -13.69 -6.77 2.02
N LYS A 167 -13.22 -7.08 0.81
CA LYS A 167 -13.17 -8.44 0.26
C LYS A 167 -11.78 -8.74 -0.26
N ASP A 168 -11.28 -9.92 0.06
CA ASP A 168 -10.05 -10.45 -0.54
C ASP A 168 -10.12 -10.35 -2.07
N ALA A 169 -9.14 -9.71 -2.65
CA ALA A 169 -9.03 -9.47 -4.08
C ALA A 169 -7.72 -9.97 -4.68
N ALA A 170 -6.64 -9.98 -3.91
CA ALA A 170 -5.36 -10.53 -4.31
C ALA A 170 -4.54 -10.97 -3.09
N GLY A 171 -4.18 -12.23 -3.05
CA GLY A 171 -3.29 -12.78 -2.03
C GLY A 171 -3.49 -14.26 -1.78
N PRO A 172 -2.59 -14.87 -1.01
CA PRO A 172 -1.33 -14.30 -0.49
C PRO A 172 -0.30 -14.00 -1.59
N LEU A 173 0.34 -12.84 -1.51
CA LEU A 173 1.35 -12.34 -2.45
C LEU A 173 2.73 -12.40 -1.80
N GLN A 174 3.70 -13.02 -2.48
CA GLN A 174 5.07 -13.13 -1.97
C GLN A 174 5.87 -11.86 -2.27
N VAL A 175 6.32 -11.18 -1.23
CA VAL A 175 7.28 -10.08 -1.31
C VAL A 175 8.69 -10.66 -1.21
N GLN A 176 9.46 -10.53 -2.27
CA GLN A 176 10.82 -11.08 -2.32
C GLN A 176 11.75 -10.28 -1.41
N THR A 177 12.72 -10.96 -0.78
CA THR A 177 13.78 -10.27 -0.03
C THR A 177 14.60 -9.37 -0.95
N THR A 178 14.97 -8.22 -0.43
CA THR A 178 15.93 -7.29 -1.05
C THR A 178 17.29 -7.34 -0.38
N TYR A 179 17.50 -8.26 0.57
CA TYR A 179 18.78 -8.49 1.23
C TYR A 179 19.89 -8.78 0.22
N ASP A 180 21.02 -8.12 0.39
CA ASP A 180 22.23 -8.39 -0.42
C ASP A 180 23.44 -8.63 0.49
N PRO A 181 24.04 -9.84 0.48
CA PRO A 181 25.18 -10.16 1.34
C PRO A 181 26.45 -9.38 1.00
N ALA A 182 26.51 -8.71 -0.15
CA ALA A 182 27.62 -7.84 -0.51
C ALA A 182 27.56 -6.48 0.19
N ASP A 183 26.40 -6.10 0.71
CA ASP A 183 26.30 -4.91 1.55
C ASP A 183 26.64 -5.23 3.01
N HIS A 184 27.78 -4.73 3.46
CA HIS A 184 28.27 -4.93 4.83
C HIS A 184 27.73 -3.86 5.81
N VAL A 185 26.89 -2.93 5.36
CA VAL A 185 26.24 -1.92 6.23
C VAL A 185 24.91 -2.48 6.70
N ALA A 186 24.89 -3.01 7.94
CA ALA A 186 23.74 -3.76 8.45
C ALA A 186 22.40 -3.02 8.34
N TRP A 187 22.33 -1.75 8.77
CA TRP A 187 21.10 -0.95 8.74
C TRP A 187 20.63 -0.65 7.30
N ARG A 188 21.55 -0.60 6.30
CA ARG A 188 21.21 -0.30 4.92
C ARG A 188 20.46 -1.45 4.22
N GLN A 189 20.48 -2.65 4.77
CA GLN A 189 19.70 -3.80 4.27
C GLN A 189 18.18 -3.52 4.21
N TRP A 190 17.68 -2.55 4.96
CA TRP A 190 16.28 -2.09 4.90
C TRP A 190 16.05 -0.97 3.88
N HIS A 191 17.07 -0.61 3.11
CA HIS A 191 17.07 0.49 2.15
C HIS A 191 17.47 0.05 0.73
N HIS A 192 17.42 -1.25 0.42
CA HIS A 192 17.64 -1.76 -0.93
C HIS A 192 16.31 -1.75 -1.69
N TRP A 193 16.02 -0.64 -2.38
CA TRP A 193 14.75 -0.46 -3.07
C TRP A 193 14.62 -1.35 -4.31
N ASN A 194 13.44 -1.96 -4.46
CA ASN A 194 13.10 -2.83 -5.58
C ASN A 194 11.69 -2.53 -6.09
N LEU A 195 11.51 -2.63 -7.41
CA LEU A 195 10.20 -2.52 -8.06
C LEU A 195 9.75 -3.92 -8.52
N ALA A 196 8.75 -4.47 -7.85
CA ALA A 196 8.09 -5.69 -8.32
C ALA A 196 7.07 -5.34 -9.42
N ALA A 197 7.42 -5.60 -10.65
CA ALA A 197 6.55 -5.35 -11.79
C ALA A 197 5.36 -6.33 -11.82
N ASN A 198 4.14 -5.83 -12.12
CA ASN A 198 2.89 -6.59 -12.16
C ASN A 198 2.67 -7.43 -10.89
N PHE A 199 2.94 -6.85 -9.74
CA PHE A 199 2.95 -7.53 -8.45
C PHE A 199 1.59 -8.15 -8.11
N PHE A 200 0.50 -7.41 -8.37
CA PHE A 200 -0.84 -7.97 -8.27
C PHE A 200 -1.81 -7.38 -9.31
N LYS A 201 -2.95 -8.05 -9.41
CA LYS A 201 -4.05 -7.70 -10.30
C LYS A 201 -5.35 -7.74 -9.53
N ILE A 202 -6.13 -6.63 -9.58
CA ILE A 202 -7.41 -6.51 -8.88
C ILE A 202 -8.48 -5.94 -9.79
N ARG A 203 -9.74 -6.18 -9.42
CA ARG A 203 -10.90 -5.59 -10.07
C ARG A 203 -11.45 -4.44 -9.23
N LEU A 204 -11.60 -3.26 -9.82
CA LEU A 204 -12.17 -2.08 -9.19
C LEU A 204 -13.52 -1.72 -9.79
N ASN A 205 -14.38 -1.11 -8.97
CA ASN A 205 -15.57 -0.43 -9.42
C ASN A 205 -15.20 0.95 -9.98
N LYS A 206 -16.05 1.52 -10.84
CA LYS A 206 -15.96 2.94 -11.20
C LYS A 206 -16.18 3.80 -9.95
N GLY A 207 -15.37 4.84 -9.79
CA GLY A 207 -15.42 5.76 -8.65
C GLY A 207 -14.62 5.24 -7.46
N ARG A 208 -15.12 5.54 -6.26
CA ARG A 208 -14.44 5.25 -4.99
C ARG A 208 -14.33 3.74 -4.73
N ASN A 209 -13.14 3.32 -4.33
CA ASN A 209 -12.85 2.02 -3.76
C ASN A 209 -11.93 2.22 -2.55
N VAL A 210 -11.95 1.28 -1.61
CA VAL A 210 -11.00 1.21 -0.49
C VAL A 210 -10.16 -0.04 -0.69
N LEU A 211 -8.86 0.14 -0.75
CA LEU A 211 -7.87 -0.94 -0.74
C LEU A 211 -7.41 -1.15 0.68
N THR A 212 -7.43 -2.39 1.19
CA THR A 212 -6.78 -2.74 2.46
C THR A 212 -5.53 -3.53 2.15
N VAL A 213 -4.39 -3.06 2.62
CA VAL A 213 -3.11 -3.77 2.55
C VAL A 213 -2.89 -4.49 3.86
N HIS A 214 -2.79 -5.81 3.83
CA HIS A 214 -2.54 -6.65 5.00
C HIS A 214 -1.12 -7.21 4.99
N ILE A 215 -0.45 -7.17 6.11
CA ILE A 215 0.83 -7.85 6.35
C ILE A 215 0.51 -9.21 6.96
N LEU A 216 0.71 -10.29 6.20
CA LEU A 216 0.29 -11.64 6.64
C LEU A 216 1.40 -12.36 7.38
N THR A 217 2.61 -12.34 6.83
CA THR A 217 3.80 -12.97 7.42
C THR A 217 5.04 -12.18 7.08
N GLY A 218 6.13 -12.43 7.81
CA GLY A 218 7.33 -11.64 7.67
C GLY A 218 7.15 -10.28 8.29
N GLY A 219 7.71 -9.25 7.68
CA GLY A 219 7.66 -7.89 8.20
C GLY A 219 8.96 -7.16 7.89
N ALA A 220 9.24 -6.09 8.66
CA ALA A 220 10.43 -5.27 8.46
C ALA A 220 10.56 -4.81 7.00
N MET A 221 9.44 -4.39 6.40
CA MET A 221 9.37 -3.84 5.06
C MET A 221 9.23 -2.32 5.09
N ASN A 222 9.67 -1.68 4.00
CA ASN A 222 9.28 -0.32 3.67
C ASN A 222 8.41 -0.36 2.42
N LEU A 223 7.18 0.11 2.51
CA LEU A 223 6.18 0.13 1.44
C LEU A 223 6.01 1.56 0.96
N ALA A 224 6.50 1.87 -0.25
CA ALA A 224 6.44 3.23 -0.78
C ALA A 224 5.15 3.49 -1.56
N TYR A 225 4.92 2.75 -2.64
CA TYR A 225 3.73 2.95 -3.46
C TYR A 225 3.39 1.74 -4.34
N PHE A 226 2.15 1.71 -4.79
CA PHE A 226 1.68 0.91 -5.92
C PHE A 226 1.51 1.81 -7.14
N GLU A 227 2.08 1.43 -8.29
CA GLU A 227 1.86 2.12 -9.57
C GLU A 227 0.84 1.33 -10.38
N PHE A 228 -0.39 1.87 -10.47
CA PHE A 228 -1.50 1.20 -11.14
C PHE A 228 -1.58 1.55 -12.61
N LYS A 229 -1.81 0.54 -13.43
CA LYS A 229 -2.15 0.64 -14.85
C LYS A 229 -3.42 -0.15 -15.15
N GLN A 230 -4.19 0.29 -16.15
CA GLN A 230 -5.37 -0.44 -16.57
C GLN A 230 -4.93 -1.76 -17.23
N GLY A 231 -5.51 -2.86 -16.76
CA GLY A 231 -5.33 -4.18 -17.37
C GLY A 231 -6.22 -4.33 -18.61
N HIS A 232 -5.76 -5.09 -19.56
CA HIS A 232 -6.54 -5.49 -20.73
C HIS A 232 -7.35 -6.74 -20.47
#